data_260a3f156e527ebb4f5df33bfcdebfd7
#
_entry.id   260a3f156e527ebb4f5df33bfcdebfd7
#
_cell.length_a   1.000
_cell.length_b   1.000
_cell.length_c   1.000
_cell.angle_alpha   90.00
_cell.angle_beta   90.00
_cell.angle_gamma   90.00
#
_symmetry.space_group_name_H-M   'P 1'
#
loop_
_entity.id
_entity.type
_entity.pdbx_description
1 polymer ?
#
loop_
_entity_poly.entity_id
_entity_poly.type
_entity_poly.pdbx_seq_one_letter_code
_entity_poly.pdbx_strand_id
1 'polypeptide(L)'
;MAVYDERQSLDFQVKGQSSMQYISHYESPLGAITLAADEKGLTGLWFDREKYFGNTLEAEYEEKESVILKKAEKWLDTYFMGRCPGKKLPLHLQGTEFQKAVWAILLNIPYGQTETYGKIAKEIARGRGREHMSAQAVGGAVGHNPVSIIVPCHRVVGADGNLTGYAGGIERKIALLQLEGHSMESFYRPRKGTAL
;
A
#
# COMPACT_ATOMS: atom_id res chain seq x y z
N MET A 1 12.05 61.58 20.56
CA MET A 1 12.66 60.41 21.19
C MET A 1 11.68 59.26 20.95
N ALA A 2 11.85 58.57 19.83
CA ALA A 2 10.94 57.51 19.39
C ALA A 2 11.61 56.17 19.73
N VAL A 3 10.91 55.36 20.52
CA VAL A 3 11.35 54.03 20.92
C VAL A 3 10.93 53.04 19.83
N TYR A 4 11.92 52.45 19.15
CA TYR A 4 11.73 51.36 18.20
C TYR A 4 11.35 50.09 18.99
N ASP A 5 10.18 49.56 18.71
CA ASP A 5 9.76 48.23 19.20
C ASP A 5 10.27 47.15 18.23
N GLU A 6 11.36 46.51 18.62
CA GLU A 6 11.93 45.35 17.96
C GLU A 6 11.22 44.10 18.48
N ARG A 7 10.03 43.75 17.98
CA ARG A 7 9.42 42.44 18.11
C ARG A 7 8.53 42.09 16.93
N GLN A 8 9.12 41.94 15.76
CA GLN A 8 8.55 41.07 14.74
C GLN A 8 9.52 39.92 14.50
N SER A 9 9.46 38.93 15.41
CA SER A 9 10.00 37.60 15.14
C SER A 9 9.15 36.99 14.05
N LEU A 10 9.70 36.94 12.85
CA LEU A 10 9.20 36.15 11.74
C LEU A 10 9.20 34.68 12.16
N ASP A 11 8.05 34.17 12.58
CA ASP A 11 7.78 32.76 12.63
C ASP A 11 7.82 32.21 11.19
N PHE A 12 8.99 31.90 10.72
CA PHE A 12 9.18 30.98 9.61
C PHE A 12 8.71 29.60 10.13
N GLN A 13 7.44 29.30 9.96
CA GLN A 13 6.98 27.91 10.00
C GLN A 13 7.73 27.18 8.91
N VAL A 14 8.74 26.44 9.31
CA VAL A 14 9.39 25.43 8.49
C VAL A 14 8.29 24.43 8.15
N LYS A 15 7.63 24.61 6.98
CA LYS A 15 6.87 23.54 6.34
C LYS A 15 7.82 22.36 6.30
N GLY A 16 7.40 21.23 6.92
CA GLY A 16 8.24 20.04 7.00
C GLY A 16 8.92 19.80 5.67
N GLN A 17 10.25 19.67 5.68
CA GLN A 17 11.03 19.38 4.49
C GLN A 17 10.43 18.13 3.85
N SER A 18 9.78 18.30 2.69
CA SER A 18 9.41 17.19 1.83
C SER A 18 10.70 16.46 1.50
N SER A 19 10.84 15.23 1.94
CA SER A 19 12.03 14.44 1.63
C SER A 19 11.98 14.10 0.15
N MET A 20 13.06 14.39 -0.59
CA MET A 20 13.19 14.04 -1.99
C MET A 20 12.83 12.57 -2.19
N GLN A 21 11.94 12.30 -3.13
CA GLN A 21 11.60 10.94 -3.54
C GLN A 21 12.36 10.54 -4.79
N TYR A 22 12.76 9.28 -4.82
CA TYR A 22 13.40 8.63 -5.95
C TYR A 22 12.46 7.59 -6.52
N ILE A 23 12.40 7.48 -7.85
CA ILE A 23 11.60 6.46 -8.52
C ILE A 23 12.47 5.53 -9.37
N SER A 24 11.99 4.32 -9.57
CA SER A 24 12.46 3.37 -10.59
C SER A 24 11.30 2.60 -11.21
N HIS A 25 11.54 1.99 -12.36
CA HIS A 25 10.56 1.19 -13.09
C HIS A 25 10.98 -0.27 -13.07
N TYR A 26 10.00 -1.16 -12.89
CA TYR A 26 10.20 -2.61 -12.82
C TYR A 26 9.23 -3.32 -13.76
N GLU A 27 9.75 -4.12 -14.67
CA GLU A 27 8.94 -4.93 -15.58
C GLU A 27 8.56 -6.25 -14.91
N SER A 28 7.28 -6.40 -14.59
CA SER A 28 6.76 -7.62 -13.99
C SER A 28 5.96 -8.46 -14.99
N PRO A 29 5.75 -9.77 -14.72
CA PRO A 29 4.84 -10.59 -15.51
C PRO A 29 3.40 -10.09 -15.57
N LEU A 30 3.01 -9.19 -14.66
CA LEU A 30 1.66 -8.62 -14.57
C LEU A 30 1.58 -7.17 -15.08
N GLY A 31 2.64 -6.68 -15.73
CA GLY A 31 2.77 -5.34 -16.28
C GLY A 31 3.79 -4.49 -15.54
N ALA A 32 4.07 -3.33 -16.09
CA ALA A 32 5.04 -2.40 -15.52
C ALA A 32 4.61 -1.88 -14.15
N ILE A 33 5.59 -1.69 -13.28
CA ILE A 33 5.45 -1.20 -11.92
C ILE A 33 6.34 0.02 -11.74
N THR A 34 5.82 1.09 -11.16
CA THR A 34 6.61 2.21 -10.67
C THR A 34 6.82 2.06 -9.17
N LEU A 35 8.07 2.12 -8.76
CA LEU A 35 8.53 2.13 -7.37
C LEU A 35 8.90 3.55 -6.96
N ALA A 36 8.55 3.94 -5.74
CA ALA A 36 8.98 5.21 -5.15
C ALA A 36 9.52 4.97 -3.74
N ALA A 37 10.57 5.71 -3.39
CA ALA A 37 11.20 5.65 -2.07
C ALA A 37 11.78 7.00 -1.68
N ASP A 38 11.85 7.27 -0.39
CA ASP A 38 12.65 8.32 0.21
C ASP A 38 13.79 7.71 1.06
N GLU A 39 14.46 8.52 1.86
CA GLU A 39 15.56 8.07 2.73
C GLU A 39 15.09 7.10 3.84
N LYS A 40 13.79 7.12 4.20
CA LYS A 40 13.21 6.32 5.28
C LYS A 40 12.72 4.95 4.82
N GLY A 41 12.22 4.85 3.58
CA GLY A 41 11.64 3.62 3.07
C GLY A 41 10.90 3.78 1.76
N LEU A 42 10.25 2.69 1.33
CA LEU A 42 9.32 2.73 0.20
C LEU A 42 8.11 3.59 0.56
N THR A 43 7.79 4.52 -0.32
CA THR A 43 6.61 5.39 -0.24
C THR A 43 5.54 4.97 -1.23
N GLY A 44 5.91 4.23 -2.30
CA GLY A 44 5.00 3.79 -3.32
C GLY A 44 5.46 2.55 -4.10
N LEU A 45 4.49 1.77 -4.54
CA LEU A 45 4.62 0.70 -5.54
C LEU A 45 3.27 0.53 -6.21
N TRP A 46 3.18 0.90 -7.47
CA TRP A 46 1.94 0.87 -8.24
C TRP A 46 2.15 0.18 -9.57
N PHE A 47 1.18 -0.64 -9.95
CA PHE A 47 1.08 -1.07 -11.34
C PHE A 47 0.62 0.08 -12.23
N ASP A 48 1.07 0.09 -13.47
CA ASP A 48 0.54 1.03 -14.47
C ASP A 48 -0.98 0.95 -14.54
N ARG A 49 -1.61 2.13 -14.60
CA ARG A 49 -3.07 2.30 -14.62
C ARG A 49 -3.81 1.80 -13.38
N GLU A 50 -3.10 1.59 -12.27
CA GLU A 50 -3.73 1.33 -10.99
C GLU A 50 -4.56 2.54 -10.55
N LYS A 51 -5.70 2.30 -9.90
CA LYS A 51 -6.68 3.35 -9.59
C LYS A 51 -6.11 4.55 -8.82
N TYR A 52 -5.18 4.32 -7.92
CA TYR A 52 -4.56 5.37 -7.11
C TYR A 52 -3.06 5.52 -7.41
N PHE A 53 -2.69 5.29 -8.68
CA PHE A 53 -1.31 5.43 -9.14
C PHE A 53 -0.72 6.77 -8.70
N GLY A 54 0.45 6.73 -8.07
CA GLY A 54 1.20 7.91 -7.68
C GLY A 54 0.58 8.76 -6.56
N ASN A 55 -0.42 8.25 -5.83
CA ASN A 55 -1.15 9.03 -4.81
C ASN A 55 -0.31 9.51 -3.62
N THR A 56 0.88 8.96 -3.42
CA THR A 56 1.86 9.38 -2.42
C THR A 56 3.18 9.87 -3.04
N LEU A 57 3.19 10.07 -4.37
CA LEU A 57 4.34 10.64 -5.06
C LEU A 57 4.32 12.15 -4.89
N GLU A 58 5.43 12.71 -4.46
CA GLU A 58 5.60 14.16 -4.34
C GLU A 58 5.64 14.81 -5.73
N ALA A 59 5.38 16.13 -5.78
CA ALA A 59 5.41 16.87 -7.06
C ALA A 59 6.83 16.93 -7.66
N GLU A 60 7.85 16.90 -6.80
CA GLU A 60 9.26 16.86 -7.18
C GLU A 60 9.85 15.51 -6.78
N TYR A 61 10.32 14.77 -7.76
CA TYR A 61 11.00 13.48 -7.59
C TYR A 61 12.10 13.33 -8.64
N GLU A 62 13.04 12.44 -8.39
CA GLU A 62 14.10 12.10 -9.34
C GLU A 62 13.99 10.63 -9.78
N GLU A 63 14.14 10.38 -11.07
CA GLU A 63 14.35 9.02 -11.56
C GLU A 63 15.82 8.64 -11.31
N LYS A 64 16.02 7.91 -10.21
CA LYS A 64 17.37 7.58 -9.74
C LYS A 64 17.34 6.32 -8.88
N GLU A 65 18.30 5.45 -9.13
CA GLU A 65 18.51 4.28 -8.29
C GLU A 65 18.83 4.66 -6.82
N SER A 66 18.18 3.99 -5.89
CA SER A 66 18.51 4.04 -4.48
C SER A 66 18.71 2.64 -3.89
N VAL A 67 19.35 2.56 -2.74
CA VAL A 67 19.54 1.26 -2.04
C VAL A 67 18.20 0.62 -1.70
N ILE A 68 17.18 1.43 -1.38
CA ILE A 68 15.84 0.94 -1.03
C ILE A 68 15.13 0.41 -2.27
N LEU A 69 15.18 1.14 -3.40
CA LEU A 69 14.59 0.70 -4.67
C LEU A 69 15.23 -0.60 -5.16
N LYS A 70 16.56 -0.71 -5.17
CA LYS A 70 17.25 -1.97 -5.52
C LYS A 70 16.88 -3.16 -4.63
N LYS A 71 16.66 -2.93 -3.34
CA LYS A 71 16.18 -3.99 -2.43
C LYS A 71 14.73 -4.39 -2.77
N ALA A 72 13.89 -3.45 -3.15
CA ALA A 72 12.50 -3.71 -3.54
C ALA A 72 12.45 -4.51 -4.87
N GLU A 73 13.25 -4.17 -5.86
CA GLU A 73 13.35 -4.90 -7.12
C GLU A 73 13.78 -6.36 -6.89
N LYS A 74 14.83 -6.60 -6.09
CA LYS A 74 15.26 -7.97 -5.72
C LYS A 74 14.19 -8.74 -4.93
N TRP A 75 13.40 -8.03 -4.13
CA TRP A 75 12.28 -8.61 -3.42
C TRP A 75 11.19 -9.03 -4.42
N LEU A 76 10.88 -8.19 -5.41
CA LEU A 76 9.94 -8.49 -6.49
C LEU A 76 10.42 -9.65 -7.37
N ASP A 77 11.72 -9.72 -7.71
CA ASP A 77 12.28 -10.85 -8.44
C ASP A 77 12.00 -12.18 -7.72
N THR A 78 12.23 -12.21 -6.42
CA THR A 78 11.97 -13.40 -5.59
C THR A 78 10.48 -13.71 -5.54
N TYR A 79 9.64 -12.70 -5.39
CA TYR A 79 8.19 -12.84 -5.32
C TYR A 79 7.60 -13.37 -6.63
N PHE A 80 7.98 -12.80 -7.77
CA PHE A 80 7.48 -13.25 -9.09
C PHE A 80 8.06 -14.60 -9.55
N MET A 81 9.08 -15.11 -8.88
CA MET A 81 9.49 -16.52 -8.98
C MET A 81 8.57 -17.48 -8.19
N GLY A 82 7.48 -17.00 -7.59
CA GLY A 82 6.57 -17.81 -6.76
C GLY A 82 7.16 -18.19 -5.40
N ARG A 83 8.11 -17.42 -4.88
CA ARG A 83 8.77 -17.67 -3.59
C ARG A 83 8.42 -16.58 -2.60
N CYS A 84 8.26 -16.95 -1.32
CA CYS A 84 8.11 -15.96 -0.26
C CYS A 84 9.44 -15.20 -0.05
N PRO A 85 9.49 -13.86 -0.24
CA PRO A 85 10.76 -13.12 -0.17
C PRO A 85 11.38 -12.99 1.23
N GLY A 86 10.72 -13.39 2.28
CA GLY A 86 11.22 -13.57 3.66
C GLY A 86 11.75 -12.31 4.36
N LYS A 87 12.34 -11.35 3.67
CA LYS A 87 12.92 -10.13 4.26
C LYS A 87 11.93 -8.97 4.20
N LYS A 88 11.72 -8.32 5.35
CA LYS A 88 10.96 -7.06 5.40
C LYS A 88 11.77 -5.93 4.77
N LEU A 89 11.09 -5.12 3.96
CA LEU A 89 11.64 -3.90 3.39
C LEU A 89 11.31 -2.71 4.31
N PRO A 90 12.16 -1.67 4.36
CA PRO A 90 11.80 -0.44 5.03
C PRO A 90 10.64 0.22 4.26
N LEU A 91 9.56 0.53 4.98
CA LEU A 91 8.37 1.19 4.44
C LEU A 91 8.18 2.54 5.11
N HIS A 92 7.88 3.56 4.32
CA HIS A 92 7.47 4.87 4.79
C HIS A 92 6.07 5.20 4.26
N LEU A 93 5.07 4.54 4.85
CA LEU A 93 3.69 4.64 4.41
C LEU A 93 3.07 5.98 4.82
N GLN A 94 2.61 6.74 3.85
CA GLN A 94 1.90 8.00 4.04
C GLN A 94 0.39 7.77 3.93
N GLY A 95 -0.37 8.24 4.90
CA GLY A 95 -1.81 8.07 4.98
C GLY A 95 -2.36 8.46 6.35
N THR A 96 -3.68 8.40 6.47
CA THR A 96 -4.36 8.65 7.76
C THR A 96 -4.00 7.58 8.79
N GLU A 97 -4.17 7.88 10.07
CA GLU A 97 -3.95 6.92 11.16
C GLU A 97 -4.85 5.66 11.02
N PHE A 98 -6.02 5.82 10.41
CA PHE A 98 -6.89 4.68 10.12
C PHE A 98 -6.31 3.79 9.02
N GLN A 99 -5.85 4.38 7.91
CA GLN A 99 -5.22 3.66 6.82
C GLN A 99 -3.97 2.93 7.29
N LYS A 100 -3.08 3.61 8.00
CA LYS A 100 -1.86 3.02 8.56
C LYS A 100 -2.16 1.83 9.48
N ALA A 101 -3.19 1.93 10.33
CA ALA A 101 -3.62 0.83 11.19
C ALA A 101 -4.11 -0.37 10.39
N VAL A 102 -4.89 -0.15 9.31
CA VAL A 102 -5.31 -1.23 8.40
C VAL A 102 -4.10 -1.84 7.71
N TRP A 103 -3.21 -1.06 7.13
CA TRP A 103 -2.02 -1.56 6.41
C TRP A 103 -1.07 -2.34 7.33
N ALA A 104 -0.96 -1.96 8.61
CA ALA A 104 -0.21 -2.72 9.61
C ALA A 104 -0.79 -4.14 9.81
N ILE A 105 -2.11 -4.30 9.78
CA ILE A 105 -2.76 -5.62 9.81
C ILE A 105 -2.47 -6.38 8.51
N LEU A 106 -2.56 -5.72 7.35
CA LEU A 106 -2.26 -6.38 6.06
C LEU A 106 -0.86 -6.97 6.04
N LEU A 107 0.14 -6.26 6.56
CA LEU A 107 1.54 -6.72 6.62
C LEU A 107 1.73 -8.00 7.44
N ASN A 108 0.77 -8.35 8.29
CA ASN A 108 0.79 -9.58 9.07
C ASN A 108 0.08 -10.76 8.38
N ILE A 109 -0.57 -10.57 7.23
CA ILE A 109 -1.17 -11.66 6.45
C ILE A 109 -0.06 -12.43 5.75
N PRO A 110 0.19 -13.72 6.09
CA PRO A 110 1.30 -14.47 5.53
C PRO A 110 1.15 -14.72 4.02
N TYR A 111 2.26 -14.98 3.35
CA TYR A 111 2.30 -15.46 1.96
C TYR A 111 1.47 -16.74 1.84
N GLY A 112 0.62 -16.83 0.81
CA GLY A 112 -0.26 -17.96 0.58
C GLY A 112 -1.45 -18.06 1.52
N GLN A 113 -1.77 -16.99 2.28
CA GLN A 113 -2.97 -16.91 3.11
C GLN A 113 -3.82 -15.71 2.72
N THR A 114 -5.12 -15.79 3.02
CA THR A 114 -6.07 -14.70 2.81
C THR A 114 -6.75 -14.31 4.12
N GLU A 115 -7.22 -13.07 4.17
CA GLU A 115 -7.99 -12.53 5.29
C GLU A 115 -9.26 -11.85 4.78
N THR A 116 -10.28 -11.73 5.60
CA THR A 116 -11.54 -11.10 5.19
C THR A 116 -11.61 -9.64 5.67
N TYR A 117 -12.28 -8.77 4.87
CA TYR A 117 -12.57 -7.40 5.29
C TYR A 117 -13.27 -7.33 6.66
N GLY A 118 -14.19 -8.27 6.93
CA GLY A 118 -14.92 -8.32 8.19
C GLY A 118 -14.03 -8.66 9.40
N LYS A 119 -13.04 -9.54 9.22
CA LYS A 119 -12.12 -9.90 10.31
C LYS A 119 -11.16 -8.76 10.62
N ILE A 120 -10.62 -8.10 9.58
CA ILE A 120 -9.81 -6.88 9.75
C ILE A 120 -10.64 -5.79 10.46
N ALA A 121 -11.91 -5.59 10.07
CA ALA A 121 -12.79 -4.62 10.71
C ALA A 121 -12.98 -4.90 12.21
N LYS A 122 -13.17 -6.16 12.59
CA LYS A 122 -13.26 -6.58 14.00
C LYS A 122 -11.96 -6.32 14.77
N GLU A 123 -10.82 -6.57 14.15
CA GLU A 123 -9.52 -6.32 14.76
C GLU A 123 -9.27 -4.83 15.00
N ILE A 124 -9.58 -3.98 14.01
CA ILE A 124 -9.50 -2.51 14.14
C ILE A 124 -10.46 -2.00 15.22
N ALA A 125 -11.71 -2.50 15.27
CA ALA A 125 -12.70 -2.12 16.30
C ALA A 125 -12.14 -2.42 17.69
N ARG A 126 -11.65 -3.62 17.91
CA ARG A 126 -11.05 -4.04 19.18
C ARG A 126 -9.87 -3.17 19.59
N GLY A 127 -8.94 -2.90 18.67
CA GLY A 127 -7.76 -2.08 18.93
C GLY A 127 -8.09 -0.61 19.25
N ARG A 128 -9.28 -0.13 18.86
CA ARG A 128 -9.77 1.23 19.12
C ARG A 128 -10.81 1.31 20.23
N GLY A 129 -11.07 0.21 20.96
CA GLY A 129 -12.07 0.16 21.99
C GLY A 129 -13.51 0.42 21.48
N ARG A 130 -13.82 0.05 20.25
CA ARG A 130 -15.14 0.20 19.61
C ARG A 130 -15.82 -1.15 19.46
N GLU A 131 -17.13 -1.17 19.60
CA GLU A 131 -17.92 -2.40 19.39
C GLU A 131 -17.95 -2.85 17.93
N HIS A 132 -17.92 -1.88 17.00
CA HIS A 132 -18.07 -2.14 15.59
C HIS A 132 -17.21 -1.23 14.70
N MET A 133 -16.75 -1.79 13.57
CA MET A 133 -16.10 -1.07 12.46
C MET A 133 -16.70 -1.58 11.14
N SER A 134 -16.98 -0.65 10.23
CA SER A 134 -17.51 -0.99 8.91
C SER A 134 -16.47 -1.71 8.05
N ALA A 135 -16.81 -2.87 7.50
CA ALA A 135 -16.02 -3.56 6.49
C ALA A 135 -15.81 -2.71 5.22
N GLN A 136 -16.77 -1.84 4.90
CA GLN A 136 -16.66 -0.90 3.78
C GLN A 136 -15.57 0.16 4.05
N ALA A 137 -15.49 0.71 5.26
CA ALA A 137 -14.43 1.63 5.64
C ALA A 137 -13.04 0.98 5.55
N VAL A 138 -12.93 -0.28 6.01
CA VAL A 138 -11.71 -1.08 5.84
C VAL A 138 -11.40 -1.29 4.36
N GLY A 139 -12.39 -1.63 3.54
CA GLY A 139 -12.25 -1.77 2.08
C GLY A 139 -11.69 -0.49 1.43
N GLY A 140 -12.18 0.69 1.85
CA GLY A 140 -11.63 1.96 1.41
C GLY A 140 -10.15 2.12 1.76
N ALA A 141 -9.74 1.81 2.99
CA ALA A 141 -8.35 1.88 3.43
C ALA A 141 -7.45 0.86 2.70
N VAL A 142 -7.94 -0.37 2.50
CA VAL A 142 -7.27 -1.43 1.73
C VAL A 142 -7.04 -0.98 0.27
N GLY A 143 -8.05 -0.36 -0.36
CA GLY A 143 -7.95 0.13 -1.74
C GLY A 143 -7.00 1.30 -1.94
N HIS A 144 -6.74 2.10 -0.89
CA HIS A 144 -5.78 3.22 -0.92
C HIS A 144 -4.36 2.83 -0.51
N ASN A 145 -4.05 1.53 -0.44
CA ASN A 145 -2.70 1.06 -0.17
C ASN A 145 -1.71 1.62 -1.20
N PRO A 146 -0.69 2.38 -0.79
CA PRO A 146 0.26 2.98 -1.73
C PRO A 146 1.37 2.04 -2.17
N VAL A 147 1.53 0.87 -1.53
CA VAL A 147 2.63 -0.07 -1.81
C VAL A 147 2.05 -1.45 -2.12
N SER A 148 1.49 -1.59 -3.32
CA SER A 148 0.88 -2.83 -3.80
C SER A 148 1.84 -4.02 -3.70
N ILE A 149 1.33 -5.24 -3.56
CA ILE A 149 2.07 -6.50 -3.39
C ILE A 149 2.79 -6.60 -2.03
N ILE A 150 3.69 -5.68 -1.69
CA ILE A 150 4.50 -5.72 -0.45
C ILE A 150 3.60 -5.50 0.76
N VAL A 151 2.69 -4.52 0.72
CA VAL A 151 1.53 -4.46 1.62
C VAL A 151 0.41 -5.24 0.93
N PRO A 152 0.11 -6.48 1.36
CA PRO A 152 -0.58 -7.47 0.54
C PRO A 152 -2.10 -7.27 0.51
N CYS A 153 -2.58 -6.15 -0.02
CA CYS A 153 -4.00 -5.87 -0.15
C CYS A 153 -4.73 -6.87 -1.08
N HIS A 154 -4.01 -7.53 -2.01
CA HIS A 154 -4.56 -8.63 -2.82
C HIS A 154 -4.97 -9.85 -2.00
N ARG A 155 -4.43 -10.07 -0.79
CA ARG A 155 -4.81 -11.15 0.12
C ARG A 155 -6.10 -10.90 0.89
N VAL A 156 -6.71 -9.69 0.76
CA VAL A 156 -7.99 -9.39 1.42
C VAL A 156 -9.15 -9.73 0.49
N VAL A 157 -10.08 -10.56 0.98
CA VAL A 157 -11.20 -11.09 0.21
C VAL A 157 -12.54 -10.91 0.95
N GLY A 158 -13.65 -11.07 0.26
CA GLY A 158 -14.97 -11.16 0.89
C GLY A 158 -15.11 -12.44 1.75
N ALA A 159 -16.02 -12.44 2.71
CA ALA A 159 -16.23 -13.56 3.62
C ALA A 159 -16.63 -14.88 2.91
N ASP A 160 -17.19 -14.75 1.73
CA ASP A 160 -17.66 -15.83 0.85
C ASP A 160 -16.69 -16.19 -0.28
N GLY A 161 -15.45 -15.64 -0.25
CA GLY A 161 -14.47 -15.82 -1.32
C GLY A 161 -14.57 -14.82 -2.47
N ASN A 162 -15.37 -13.77 -2.30
CA ASN A 162 -15.52 -12.70 -3.29
C ASN A 162 -14.20 -11.91 -3.47
N LEU A 163 -13.73 -11.78 -4.71
CA LEU A 163 -12.47 -11.12 -5.08
C LEU A 163 -12.61 -9.60 -5.34
N THR A 164 -13.58 -8.94 -4.75
CA THR A 164 -13.75 -7.48 -4.87
C THR A 164 -12.58 -6.70 -4.23
N GLY A 165 -12.43 -5.44 -4.61
CA GLY A 165 -11.68 -4.45 -3.82
C GLY A 165 -10.16 -4.44 -4.00
N TYR A 166 -9.63 -4.62 -5.21
CA TYR A 166 -8.20 -4.45 -5.50
C TYR A 166 -7.96 -3.31 -6.49
N ALA A 167 -7.15 -2.31 -6.10
CA ALA A 167 -6.88 -1.12 -6.91
C ALA A 167 -6.14 -1.45 -8.23
N GLY A 168 -5.30 -2.48 -8.23
CA GLY A 168 -4.61 -2.98 -9.42
C GLY A 168 -5.49 -3.77 -10.39
N GLY A 169 -6.78 -3.96 -10.06
CA GLY A 169 -7.73 -4.71 -10.89
C GLY A 169 -7.81 -6.19 -10.56
N ILE A 170 -8.98 -6.77 -10.84
CA ILE A 170 -9.31 -8.15 -10.44
C ILE A 170 -8.40 -9.21 -11.09
N GLU A 171 -7.95 -8.97 -12.33
CA GLU A 171 -7.08 -9.91 -13.04
C GLU A 171 -5.73 -10.05 -12.34
N ARG A 172 -5.13 -8.92 -11.93
CA ARG A 172 -3.88 -8.94 -11.16
C ARG A 172 -4.07 -9.57 -9.79
N LYS A 173 -5.19 -9.32 -9.12
CA LYS A 173 -5.51 -9.97 -7.84
C LYS A 173 -5.55 -11.48 -7.96
N ILE A 174 -6.23 -12.00 -8.99
CA ILE A 174 -6.29 -13.44 -9.28
C ILE A 174 -4.90 -13.99 -9.54
N ALA A 175 -4.13 -13.35 -10.42
CA ALA A 175 -2.78 -13.80 -10.77
C ALA A 175 -1.83 -13.82 -9.56
N LEU A 176 -1.91 -12.80 -8.67
CA LEU A 176 -1.13 -12.77 -7.44
C LEU A 176 -1.51 -13.87 -6.47
N LEU A 177 -2.81 -14.12 -6.27
CA LEU A 177 -3.29 -15.23 -5.42
C LEU A 177 -2.87 -16.59 -5.98
N GLN A 178 -2.96 -16.80 -7.30
CA GLN A 178 -2.49 -18.02 -7.96
C GLN A 178 -0.97 -18.19 -7.83
N LEU A 179 -0.19 -17.11 -7.98
CA LEU A 179 1.25 -17.12 -7.78
C LEU A 179 1.62 -17.54 -6.35
N GLU A 180 0.78 -17.18 -5.38
CA GLU A 180 0.92 -17.57 -3.97
C GLU A 180 0.39 -18.97 -3.66
N GLY A 181 -0.06 -19.74 -4.67
CA GLY A 181 -0.47 -21.13 -4.54
C GLY A 181 -1.96 -21.35 -4.23
N HIS A 182 -2.80 -20.30 -4.35
CA HIS A 182 -4.24 -20.48 -4.15
C HIS A 182 -4.90 -21.14 -5.35
N SER A 183 -5.75 -22.17 -5.10
CA SER A 183 -6.75 -22.63 -6.08
C SER A 183 -7.88 -21.63 -6.21
N MET A 184 -8.32 -21.32 -7.43
CA MET A 184 -9.42 -20.38 -7.66
C MET A 184 -10.82 -21.00 -7.41
N GLU A 185 -10.90 -22.26 -7.07
CA GLU A 185 -12.20 -22.94 -6.78
C GLU A 185 -12.95 -22.34 -5.57
N SER A 186 -12.20 -21.81 -4.60
CA SER A 186 -12.73 -21.16 -3.40
C SER A 186 -13.04 -19.67 -3.58
N PHE A 187 -12.80 -19.12 -4.77
CA PHE A 187 -12.94 -17.70 -5.04
C PHE A 187 -13.83 -17.45 -6.25
N TYR A 188 -14.50 -16.30 -6.27
CA TYR A 188 -15.30 -15.92 -7.42
C TYR A 188 -15.24 -14.41 -7.71
N ARG A 189 -15.49 -14.06 -8.97
CA ARG A 189 -15.64 -12.69 -9.42
C ARG A 189 -17.02 -12.16 -9.06
N PRO A 190 -17.16 -10.98 -8.48
CA PRO A 190 -18.48 -10.41 -8.21
C PRO A 190 -19.23 -10.13 -9.53
N ARG A 191 -20.47 -10.55 -9.61
CA ARG A 191 -21.36 -10.26 -10.77
C ARG A 191 -21.86 -8.82 -10.77
N LYS A 192 -21.95 -8.19 -9.61
CA LYS A 192 -22.35 -6.79 -9.37
C LYS A 192 -21.55 -6.27 -8.17
N GLY A 193 -21.16 -5.02 -8.20
CA GLY A 193 -20.42 -4.38 -7.11
C GLY A 193 -19.28 -3.54 -7.62
N THR A 194 -18.88 -2.57 -6.85
CA THR A 194 -17.70 -1.76 -7.11
C THR A 194 -16.46 -2.64 -7.05
N ALA A 195 -16.08 -3.25 -8.19
CA ALA A 195 -14.67 -3.47 -8.41
C ALA A 195 -14.02 -2.09 -8.33
N LEU A 196 -13.25 -1.85 -7.30
CA LEU A 196 -12.41 -0.66 -7.23
C LEU A 196 -11.39 -0.71 -8.34
#